data_db7dc4d576a42412947dd72bad8a32d4
#
_entry.id   db7dc4d576a42412947dd72bad8a32d4
#
_cell.length_a   1.000
_cell.length_b   1.000
_cell.length_c   1.000
_cell.angle_alpha   90.00
_cell.angle_beta   90.00
_cell.angle_gamma   90.00
#
_symmetry.space_group_name_H-M   'P 1'
#
loop_
_entity.id
_entity.type
_entity.pdbx_description
1 polymer ?
#
loop_
_entity_poly.entity_id
_entity_poly.type
_entity_poly.pdbx_seq_one_letter_code
_entity_poly.pdbx_strand_id
1 'polypeptide(L)'
;MKIIPARRQWLALAAVKLLVLGAAIALPAAGPGFIPAAYAAPAADGNFDAALREFDAARADEKHLDAAIAALRGLPADPQRQPLAAACLGSALTLQGKAAWMPWNKMKFTEQGLDQLDAALALLKPEHGAVLVRGVPVALQTRLVAAATFVAVPDGLFHRRADGRKLLAALRADPLLAGAPAAFRAEVAAAEARLAESAK
;
A
#
# COMPACT_ATOMS: atom_id res chain seq x y z
N MET A 1 -12.28 32.36 -49.43
CA MET A 1 -11.98 33.83 -49.30
C MET A 1 -11.57 34.07 -47.86
N LYS A 2 -10.31 34.45 -47.68
CA LYS A 2 -9.61 35.18 -46.60
C LYS A 2 -9.65 34.52 -45.20
N ILE A 3 -8.53 33.89 -44.72
CA ILE A 3 -7.22 34.44 -44.31
C ILE A 3 -7.37 35.23 -42.99
N ILE A 4 -6.77 34.73 -41.96
CA ILE A 4 -5.51 34.96 -41.27
C ILE A 4 -5.66 35.62 -39.89
N PRO A 5 -4.53 35.65 -39.18
CA PRO A 5 -4.19 35.04 -37.92
C PRO A 5 -3.92 36.11 -36.86
N ALA A 6 -3.65 35.76 -35.65
CA ALA A 6 -2.81 36.62 -34.80
C ALA A 6 -2.25 35.91 -33.57
N ARG A 7 -0.99 35.63 -33.65
CA ARG A 7 0.00 35.69 -32.58
C ARG A 7 -0.08 37.00 -31.79
N ARG A 8 0.19 36.90 -30.49
CA ARG A 8 0.96 37.86 -29.65
C ARG A 8 1.12 37.21 -28.30
N GLN A 9 2.26 36.62 -27.98
CA GLN A 9 3.44 37.22 -27.38
C GLN A 9 3.09 38.26 -26.32
N TRP A 10 3.21 37.89 -25.06
CA TRP A 10 3.49 38.78 -23.94
C TRP A 10 4.69 38.26 -23.16
N LEU A 11 5.86 38.79 -23.57
CA LEU A 11 7.04 38.88 -22.72
C LEU A 11 6.83 40.10 -21.82
N ALA A 12 6.82 39.91 -20.53
CA ALA A 12 7.03 40.98 -19.57
C ALA A 12 8.11 40.56 -18.59
N LEU A 13 9.29 41.03 -18.85
CA LEU A 13 10.43 41.07 -17.93
C LEU A 13 10.08 42.01 -16.76
N ALA A 14 10.08 41.52 -15.55
CA ALA A 14 10.18 42.31 -14.34
C ALA A 14 11.45 41.89 -13.60
N ALA A 15 12.48 42.67 -13.78
CA ALA A 15 13.72 42.63 -13.00
C ALA A 15 13.45 43.14 -11.59
N VAL A 16 13.53 42.27 -10.59
CA VAL A 16 13.57 42.66 -9.19
C VAL A 16 15.02 42.59 -8.71
N LYS A 17 15.56 43.77 -8.45
CA LYS A 17 16.89 43.98 -7.84
C LYS A 17 16.91 43.37 -6.44
N LEU A 18 17.75 42.35 -6.23
CA LEU A 18 18.07 41.81 -4.93
C LEU A 18 19.03 42.76 -4.21
N LEU A 19 18.57 43.39 -3.14
CA LEU A 19 19.40 44.17 -2.23
C LEU A 19 19.96 43.18 -1.20
N VAL A 20 21.24 42.85 -1.33
CA VAL A 20 21.97 42.00 -0.38
C VAL A 20 22.30 42.84 0.83
N LEU A 21 21.55 42.70 1.91
CA LEU A 21 21.92 43.19 3.23
C LEU A 21 22.60 42.06 3.99
N GLY A 22 23.92 42.15 4.12
CA GLY A 22 24.71 41.21 4.89
C GLY A 22 24.39 41.32 6.39
N ALA A 23 23.77 40.27 6.93
CA ALA A 23 23.76 40.03 8.36
C ALA A 23 24.67 38.83 8.65
N ALA A 24 25.84 39.09 9.22
CA ALA A 24 26.72 38.08 9.75
C ALA A 24 26.02 37.41 10.95
N ILE A 25 25.44 36.24 10.72
CA ILE A 25 24.96 35.39 11.84
C ILE A 25 26.16 34.58 12.33
N ALA A 26 26.65 34.95 13.53
CA ALA A 26 27.64 34.18 14.26
C ALA A 26 27.05 32.79 14.57
N LEU A 27 27.67 31.73 14.03
CA LEU A 27 27.41 30.37 14.43
C LEU A 27 27.90 30.15 15.87
N PRO A 28 27.05 29.72 16.81
CA PRO A 28 27.54 29.21 18.06
C PRO A 28 28.31 27.91 17.82
N ALA A 29 29.52 27.83 18.37
CA ALA A 29 30.33 26.62 18.35
C ALA A 29 29.53 25.45 18.96
N ALA A 30 29.22 24.47 18.14
CA ALA A 30 28.56 23.24 18.57
C ALA A 30 29.54 22.43 19.44
N GLY A 31 29.27 22.37 20.74
CA GLY A 31 29.92 21.43 21.65
C GLY A 31 29.55 19.97 21.26
N PRO A 32 30.38 18.99 21.60
CA PRO A 32 30.11 17.61 21.28
C PRO A 32 28.92 17.12 22.11
N GLY A 33 27.74 16.96 21.48
CA GLY A 33 26.57 16.40 22.15
C GLY A 33 25.20 16.88 21.66
N PHE A 34 25.14 17.83 20.71
CA PHE A 34 23.85 18.26 20.17
C PHE A 34 23.46 17.39 18.96
N ILE A 35 22.79 16.28 19.25
CA ILE A 35 22.04 15.54 18.22
C ILE A 35 20.76 16.36 18.01
N PRO A 36 20.54 16.97 16.83
CA PRO A 36 19.27 17.66 16.58
C PRO A 36 18.14 16.63 16.69
N ALA A 37 17.15 16.93 17.51
CA ALA A 37 15.93 16.13 17.72
C ALA A 37 15.04 16.00 16.45
N ALA A 38 15.61 16.17 15.27
CA ALA A 38 14.95 16.06 13.98
C ALA A 38 15.00 14.64 13.36
N TYR A 39 15.56 13.66 14.06
CA TYR A 39 15.45 12.24 13.71
C TYR A 39 14.48 11.51 14.65
N ALA A 40 13.36 12.12 14.91
CA ALA A 40 12.24 11.39 15.51
C ALA A 40 11.46 10.70 14.37
N ALA A 41 11.91 9.57 13.94
CA ALA A 41 11.19 8.67 13.04
C ALA A 41 10.55 7.45 13.76
N PRO A 42 9.93 7.55 14.96
CA PRO A 42 9.14 6.44 15.50
C PRO A 42 7.63 6.60 15.32
N ALA A 43 7.10 7.80 14.99
CA ALA A 43 5.66 7.99 14.89
C ALA A 43 5.05 7.35 13.62
N ALA A 44 5.79 7.33 12.51
CA ALA A 44 5.32 6.73 11.25
C ALA A 44 5.24 5.21 11.33
N ASP A 45 6.19 4.56 12.02
CA ASP A 45 6.20 3.11 12.21
C ASP A 45 5.06 2.67 13.12
N GLY A 46 4.83 3.39 14.22
CA GLY A 46 3.75 3.09 15.15
C GLY A 46 2.36 3.17 14.52
N ASN A 47 2.13 4.15 13.66
CA ASN A 47 0.85 4.30 12.95
C ASN A 47 0.63 3.18 11.92
N PHE A 48 1.70 2.78 11.21
CA PHE A 48 1.62 1.71 10.22
C PHE A 48 1.31 0.36 10.89
N ASP A 49 2.02 0.03 11.97
CA ASP A 49 1.76 -1.19 12.74
C ASP A 49 0.37 -1.19 13.40
N ALA A 50 -0.12 -0.03 13.83
CA ALA A 50 -1.48 0.10 14.35
C ALA A 50 -2.51 -0.20 13.27
N ALA A 51 -2.35 0.37 12.06
CA ALA A 51 -3.24 0.11 10.93
C ALA A 51 -3.23 -1.37 10.51
N LEU A 52 -2.05 -2.02 10.53
CA LEU A 52 -1.97 -3.46 10.26
C LEU A 52 -2.65 -4.30 11.35
N ARG A 53 -2.59 -3.91 12.63
CA ARG A 53 -3.33 -4.62 13.70
C ARG A 53 -4.84 -4.51 13.52
N GLU A 54 -5.34 -3.31 13.16
CA GLU A 54 -6.77 -3.15 12.84
C GLU A 54 -7.18 -3.98 11.62
N PHE A 55 -6.34 -4.04 10.60
CA PHE A 55 -6.58 -4.90 9.44
C PHE A 55 -6.62 -6.39 9.82
N ASP A 56 -5.70 -6.86 10.64
CA ASP A 56 -5.69 -8.25 11.11
C ASP A 56 -6.95 -8.55 11.94
N ALA A 57 -7.37 -7.61 12.81
CA ALA A 57 -8.60 -7.72 13.57
C ALA A 57 -9.85 -7.77 12.66
N ALA A 58 -9.88 -6.94 11.59
CA ALA A 58 -10.98 -6.91 10.62
C ALA A 58 -11.08 -8.21 9.81
N ARG A 59 -9.98 -8.90 9.57
CA ARG A 59 -9.99 -10.24 8.94
C ARG A 59 -10.64 -11.32 9.82
N ALA A 60 -10.58 -11.15 11.14
CA ALA A 60 -11.17 -12.06 12.11
C ALA A 60 -12.62 -11.67 12.47
N ASP A 61 -12.93 -10.39 12.54
CA ASP A 61 -14.22 -9.87 12.97
C ASP A 61 -14.57 -8.58 12.18
N GLU A 62 -15.69 -8.62 11.45
CA GLU A 62 -16.12 -7.54 10.57
C GLU A 62 -16.40 -6.20 11.28
N LYS A 63 -16.64 -6.21 12.59
CA LYS A 63 -16.84 -4.98 13.38
C LYS A 63 -15.62 -4.04 13.38
N HIS A 64 -14.41 -4.55 13.05
CA HIS A 64 -13.19 -3.78 12.93
C HIS A 64 -12.97 -3.18 11.53
N LEU A 65 -13.83 -3.48 10.55
CA LEU A 65 -13.62 -3.07 9.15
C LEU A 65 -13.53 -1.56 8.96
N ASP A 66 -14.44 -0.81 9.55
CA ASP A 66 -14.45 0.65 9.40
C ASP A 66 -13.21 1.29 10.03
N ALA A 67 -12.80 0.79 11.19
CA ALA A 67 -11.57 1.24 11.86
C ALA A 67 -10.32 0.91 11.03
N ALA A 68 -10.24 -0.30 10.48
CA ALA A 68 -9.14 -0.72 9.62
C ALA A 68 -9.05 0.12 8.34
N ILE A 69 -10.17 0.35 7.66
CA ILE A 69 -10.23 1.18 6.45
C ILE A 69 -9.83 2.62 6.76
N ALA A 70 -10.32 3.19 7.88
CA ALA A 70 -9.97 4.55 8.30
C ALA A 70 -8.48 4.66 8.64
N ALA A 71 -7.93 3.71 9.39
CA ALA A 71 -6.51 3.66 9.75
C ALA A 71 -5.60 3.55 8.51
N LEU A 72 -5.93 2.65 7.57
CA LEU A 72 -5.16 2.45 6.34
C LEU A 72 -5.21 3.67 5.42
N ARG A 73 -6.36 4.37 5.33
CA ARG A 73 -6.49 5.61 4.56
C ARG A 73 -5.78 6.79 5.20
N GLY A 74 -5.66 6.80 6.51
CA GLY A 74 -4.99 7.84 7.28
C GLY A 74 -3.47 7.71 7.34
N LEU A 75 -2.89 6.67 6.75
CA LEU A 75 -1.45 6.49 6.72
C LEU A 75 -0.76 7.61 5.93
N PRO A 76 0.36 8.14 6.43
CA PRO A 76 1.18 9.07 5.66
C PRO A 76 1.75 8.38 4.42
N ALA A 77 2.04 9.18 3.39
CA ALA A 77 2.69 8.67 2.18
C ALA A 77 4.08 8.12 2.52
N ASP A 78 4.26 6.82 2.29
CA ASP A 78 5.54 6.13 2.45
C ASP A 78 5.75 5.20 1.25
N PRO A 79 6.54 5.60 0.25
CA PRO A 79 6.75 4.81 -0.96
C PRO A 79 7.24 3.39 -0.69
N GLN A 80 7.96 3.16 0.40
CA GLN A 80 8.52 1.84 0.74
C GLN A 80 7.46 0.87 1.26
N ARG A 81 6.41 1.36 1.93
CA ARG A 81 5.34 0.55 2.51
C ARG A 81 4.01 0.72 1.80
N GLN A 82 3.92 1.68 0.88
CA GLN A 82 2.69 1.98 0.13
C GLN A 82 2.08 0.76 -0.58
N PRO A 83 2.86 -0.16 -1.21
CA PRO A 83 2.27 -1.35 -1.82
C PRO A 83 1.52 -2.21 -0.81
N LEU A 84 2.09 -2.42 0.38
CA LEU A 84 1.45 -3.21 1.43
C LEU A 84 0.21 -2.50 2.00
N ALA A 85 0.31 -1.20 2.29
CA ALA A 85 -0.84 -0.40 2.76
C ALA A 85 -2.01 -0.45 1.76
N ALA A 86 -1.71 -0.27 0.47
CA ALA A 86 -2.69 -0.34 -0.60
C ALA A 86 -3.33 -1.73 -0.73
N ALA A 87 -2.53 -2.80 -0.60
CA ALA A 87 -3.05 -4.17 -0.63
C ALA A 87 -3.95 -4.47 0.57
N CYS A 88 -3.56 -4.06 1.78
CA CYS A 88 -4.40 -4.21 2.97
C CYS A 88 -5.71 -3.43 2.83
N LEU A 89 -5.67 -2.19 2.31
CA LEU A 89 -6.87 -1.41 2.05
C LEU A 89 -7.78 -2.09 1.00
N GLY A 90 -7.22 -2.58 -0.10
CA GLY A 90 -7.97 -3.31 -1.12
C GLY A 90 -8.65 -4.55 -0.55
N SER A 91 -7.92 -5.34 0.25
CA SER A 91 -8.49 -6.51 0.94
C SER A 91 -9.59 -6.11 1.93
N ALA A 92 -9.41 -5.05 2.73
CA ALA A 92 -10.43 -4.55 3.65
C ALA A 92 -11.71 -4.10 2.92
N LEU A 93 -11.57 -3.44 1.75
CA LEU A 93 -12.71 -3.06 0.91
C LEU A 93 -13.46 -4.28 0.35
N THR A 94 -12.77 -5.36 -0.04
CA THR A 94 -13.45 -6.59 -0.47
C THR A 94 -14.20 -7.25 0.70
N LEU A 95 -13.64 -7.21 1.92
CA LEU A 95 -14.34 -7.66 3.12
C LEU A 95 -15.58 -6.79 3.41
N GLN A 96 -15.49 -5.47 3.21
CA GLN A 96 -16.65 -4.56 3.32
C GLN A 96 -17.71 -4.91 2.28
N GLY A 97 -17.31 -5.28 1.06
CA GLY A 97 -18.23 -5.79 0.05
C GLY A 97 -18.92 -7.08 0.50
N LYS A 98 -18.17 -8.02 1.11
CA LYS A 98 -18.73 -9.25 1.67
C LYS A 98 -19.75 -8.97 2.77
N ALA A 99 -19.45 -8.04 3.68
CA ALA A 99 -20.30 -7.65 4.82
C ALA A 99 -21.52 -6.80 4.39
N ALA A 100 -21.46 -6.12 3.26
CA ALA A 100 -22.53 -5.24 2.80
C ALA A 100 -23.85 -5.99 2.61
N TRP A 101 -24.96 -5.40 3.04
CA TRP A 101 -26.30 -6.01 2.89
C TRP A 101 -26.84 -5.87 1.47
N MET A 102 -26.68 -4.68 0.86
CA MET A 102 -27.24 -4.39 -0.46
C MET A 102 -26.37 -4.95 -1.59
N PRO A 103 -26.95 -5.67 -2.58
CA PRO A 103 -26.18 -6.29 -3.67
C PRO A 103 -25.30 -5.32 -4.45
N TRP A 104 -25.76 -4.10 -4.74
CA TRP A 104 -24.97 -3.08 -5.44
C TRP A 104 -23.78 -2.59 -4.61
N ASN A 105 -23.90 -2.52 -3.27
CA ASN A 105 -22.79 -2.19 -2.40
C ASN A 105 -21.78 -3.34 -2.34
N LYS A 106 -22.25 -4.60 -2.35
CA LYS A 106 -21.37 -5.77 -2.47
C LYS A 106 -20.47 -5.67 -3.69
N MET A 107 -21.07 -5.46 -4.85
CA MET A 107 -20.32 -5.31 -6.11
C MET A 107 -19.36 -4.13 -6.03
N LYS A 108 -19.88 -2.94 -5.71
CA LYS A 108 -19.11 -1.69 -5.67
C LYS A 108 -17.86 -1.81 -4.78
N PHE A 109 -18.00 -2.25 -3.53
CA PHE A 109 -16.87 -2.33 -2.61
C PHE A 109 -15.90 -3.44 -2.99
N THR A 110 -16.40 -4.56 -3.53
CA THR A 110 -15.52 -5.63 -4.01
C THR A 110 -14.71 -5.17 -5.22
N GLU A 111 -15.31 -4.54 -6.21
CA GLU A 111 -14.62 -3.99 -7.38
C GLU A 111 -13.58 -2.95 -6.97
N GLN A 112 -13.95 -1.98 -6.12
CA GLN A 112 -13.01 -1.00 -5.58
C GLN A 112 -11.82 -1.66 -4.86
N GLY A 113 -12.07 -2.71 -4.11
CA GLY A 113 -11.04 -3.47 -3.43
C GLY A 113 -10.11 -4.19 -4.40
N LEU A 114 -10.64 -4.80 -5.45
CA LEU A 114 -9.87 -5.48 -6.49
C LEU A 114 -9.01 -4.51 -7.28
N ASP A 115 -9.55 -3.35 -7.68
CA ASP A 115 -8.79 -2.28 -8.35
C ASP A 115 -7.65 -1.77 -7.49
N GLN A 116 -7.89 -1.62 -6.18
CA GLN A 116 -6.87 -1.21 -5.22
C GLN A 116 -5.76 -2.26 -5.06
N LEU A 117 -6.10 -3.56 -5.13
CA LEU A 117 -5.12 -4.65 -5.11
C LEU A 117 -4.28 -4.67 -6.39
N ASP A 118 -4.88 -4.45 -7.55
CA ASP A 118 -4.14 -4.35 -8.82
C ASP A 118 -3.18 -3.16 -8.79
N ALA A 119 -3.64 -2.00 -8.30
CA ALA A 119 -2.78 -0.84 -8.10
C ALA A 119 -1.62 -1.13 -7.13
N ALA A 120 -1.88 -1.84 -6.03
CA ALA A 120 -0.87 -2.24 -5.06
C ALA A 120 0.21 -3.13 -5.69
N LEU A 121 -0.19 -4.09 -6.50
CA LEU A 121 0.74 -4.97 -7.23
C LEU A 121 1.56 -4.21 -8.27
N ALA A 122 0.97 -3.21 -8.95
CA ALA A 122 1.65 -2.36 -9.91
C ALA A 122 2.69 -1.43 -9.25
N LEU A 123 2.53 -1.09 -7.96
CA LEU A 123 3.49 -0.31 -7.19
C LEU A 123 4.74 -1.12 -6.78
N LEU A 124 4.72 -2.45 -6.90
CA LEU A 124 5.84 -3.27 -6.47
C LEU A 124 7.08 -3.04 -7.35
N LYS A 125 8.20 -2.84 -6.69
CA LYS A 125 9.52 -2.68 -7.29
C LYS A 125 10.52 -3.61 -6.59
N PRO A 126 11.70 -3.87 -7.20
CA PRO A 126 12.71 -4.74 -6.59
C PRO A 126 13.13 -4.34 -5.17
N GLU A 127 13.20 -3.03 -4.88
CA GLU A 127 13.55 -2.49 -3.57
C GLU A 127 12.63 -2.96 -2.43
N HIS A 128 11.37 -3.24 -2.71
CA HIS A 128 10.40 -3.73 -1.72
C HIS A 128 10.71 -5.15 -1.21
N GLY A 129 11.63 -5.85 -1.86
CA GLY A 129 12.18 -7.11 -1.36
C GLY A 129 13.11 -6.96 -0.15
N ALA A 130 13.74 -5.78 0.02
CA ALA A 130 14.62 -5.47 1.13
C ALA A 130 13.91 -4.77 2.30
N VAL A 131 12.74 -4.17 2.06
CA VAL A 131 11.96 -3.47 3.10
C VAL A 131 11.19 -4.49 3.92
N LEU A 132 11.45 -4.54 5.22
CA LEU A 132 10.82 -5.49 6.13
C LEU A 132 9.72 -4.81 6.96
N VAL A 133 8.56 -5.45 7.03
CA VAL A 133 7.48 -5.13 7.94
C VAL A 133 7.19 -6.38 8.76
N ARG A 134 7.28 -6.30 10.08
CA ARG A 134 7.15 -7.47 10.98
C ARG A 134 8.06 -8.65 10.58
N GLY A 135 9.26 -8.34 10.09
CA GLY A 135 10.25 -9.34 9.67
C GLY A 135 9.98 -10.02 8.32
N VAL A 136 8.99 -9.55 7.55
CA VAL A 136 8.63 -10.08 6.23
C VAL A 136 8.84 -9.00 5.18
N PRO A 137 9.44 -9.30 4.02
CA PRO A 137 9.53 -8.37 2.90
C PRO A 137 8.16 -7.83 2.46
N VAL A 138 8.07 -6.51 2.27
CA VAL A 138 6.84 -5.84 1.77
C VAL A 138 6.35 -6.50 0.48
N ALA A 139 7.26 -6.85 -0.42
CA ALA A 139 6.90 -7.50 -1.68
C ALA A 139 6.18 -8.83 -1.48
N LEU A 140 6.62 -9.66 -0.53
CA LEU A 140 5.98 -10.94 -0.23
C LEU A 140 4.60 -10.74 0.43
N GLN A 141 4.52 -9.83 1.42
CA GLN A 141 3.26 -9.55 2.10
C GLN A 141 2.20 -9.01 1.14
N THR A 142 2.57 -8.03 0.29
CA THR A 142 1.68 -7.45 -0.71
C THR A 142 1.11 -8.51 -1.64
N ARG A 143 1.96 -9.40 -2.17
CA ARG A 143 1.53 -10.50 -3.04
C ARG A 143 0.64 -11.50 -2.31
N LEU A 144 0.94 -11.82 -1.04
CA LEU A 144 0.10 -12.74 -0.27
C LEU A 144 -1.28 -12.17 0.01
N VAL A 145 -1.37 -10.90 0.43
CA VAL A 145 -2.66 -10.24 0.68
C VAL A 145 -3.51 -10.22 -0.60
N ALA A 146 -2.90 -9.85 -1.74
CA ALA A 146 -3.60 -9.86 -3.03
C ALA A 146 -4.03 -11.28 -3.44
N ALA A 147 -3.14 -12.27 -3.37
CA ALA A 147 -3.42 -13.65 -3.73
C ALA A 147 -4.54 -14.25 -2.88
N ALA A 148 -4.47 -14.08 -1.56
CA ALA A 148 -5.48 -14.60 -0.64
C ALA A 148 -6.85 -13.97 -0.89
N THR A 149 -6.88 -12.66 -1.23
CA THR A 149 -8.13 -11.95 -1.55
C THR A 149 -8.69 -12.43 -2.88
N PHE A 150 -7.87 -12.56 -3.93
CA PHE A 150 -8.30 -13.05 -5.25
C PHE A 150 -8.86 -14.47 -5.20
N VAL A 151 -8.30 -15.32 -4.33
CA VAL A 151 -8.83 -16.68 -4.11
C VAL A 151 -10.15 -16.66 -3.34
N ALA A 152 -10.34 -15.68 -2.45
CA ALA A 152 -11.51 -15.61 -1.57
C ALA A 152 -12.76 -14.99 -2.24
N VAL A 153 -12.59 -14.14 -3.26
CA VAL A 153 -13.74 -13.55 -3.97
C VAL A 153 -14.42 -14.58 -4.89
N PRO A 154 -15.75 -14.47 -5.12
CA PRO A 154 -16.48 -15.36 -6.01
C PRO A 154 -15.94 -15.32 -7.45
N ASP A 155 -15.36 -16.42 -7.91
CA ASP A 155 -14.72 -16.48 -9.23
C ASP A 155 -15.72 -16.33 -10.39
N GLY A 156 -16.95 -16.82 -10.24
CA GLY A 156 -18.01 -16.67 -11.24
C GLY A 156 -18.45 -15.23 -11.50
N LEU A 157 -18.09 -14.27 -10.61
CA LEU A 157 -18.42 -12.85 -10.76
C LEU A 157 -17.19 -12.03 -11.14
N PHE A 158 -16.04 -12.31 -10.53
CA PHE A 158 -14.86 -11.43 -10.63
C PHE A 158 -13.71 -12.05 -11.43
N HIS A 159 -13.73 -13.35 -11.70
CA HIS A 159 -12.73 -14.08 -12.51
C HIS A 159 -11.27 -13.89 -12.04
N ARG A 160 -11.03 -13.81 -10.69
CA ARG A 160 -9.73 -13.49 -10.12
C ARG A 160 -8.95 -14.71 -9.60
N ARG A 161 -9.55 -15.89 -9.60
CA ARG A 161 -8.89 -17.11 -9.08
C ARG A 161 -7.62 -17.47 -9.82
N ALA A 162 -7.59 -17.28 -11.14
CA ALA A 162 -6.41 -17.53 -11.95
C ALA A 162 -5.25 -16.61 -11.57
N ASP A 163 -5.53 -15.34 -11.26
CA ASP A 163 -4.52 -14.38 -10.82
C ASP A 163 -4.00 -14.73 -9.41
N GLY A 164 -4.89 -15.10 -8.49
CA GLY A 164 -4.52 -15.62 -7.18
C GLY A 164 -3.58 -16.82 -7.28
N ARG A 165 -3.87 -17.78 -8.17
CA ARG A 165 -3.00 -18.95 -8.43
C ARG A 165 -1.61 -18.53 -8.94
N LYS A 166 -1.54 -17.59 -9.88
CA LYS A 166 -0.26 -17.09 -10.40
C LYS A 166 0.58 -16.43 -9.30
N LEU A 167 -0.05 -15.62 -8.45
CA LEU A 167 0.64 -14.96 -7.35
C LEU A 167 1.15 -15.95 -6.29
N LEU A 168 0.36 -16.97 -5.93
CA LEU A 168 0.80 -18.01 -5.00
C LEU A 168 1.97 -18.83 -5.58
N ALA A 169 1.92 -19.18 -6.86
CA ALA A 169 3.02 -19.85 -7.53
C ALA A 169 4.30 -19.00 -7.56
N ALA A 170 4.16 -17.69 -7.81
CA ALA A 170 5.28 -16.75 -7.77
C ALA A 170 5.85 -16.58 -6.35
N LEU A 171 5.00 -16.51 -5.32
CA LEU A 171 5.41 -16.48 -3.92
C LEU A 171 6.22 -17.73 -3.54
N ARG A 172 5.74 -18.90 -3.95
CA ARG A 172 6.41 -20.18 -3.65
C ARG A 172 7.80 -20.28 -4.30
N ALA A 173 7.95 -19.71 -5.50
CA ALA A 173 9.21 -19.69 -6.23
C ALA A 173 10.16 -18.56 -5.77
N ASP A 174 9.69 -17.62 -4.94
CA ASP A 174 10.49 -16.49 -4.50
C ASP A 174 11.54 -16.92 -3.46
N PRO A 175 12.85 -16.71 -3.71
CA PRO A 175 13.91 -17.12 -2.78
C PRO A 175 13.81 -16.45 -1.41
N LEU A 176 13.19 -15.26 -1.32
CA LEU A 176 13.00 -14.56 -0.06
C LEU A 176 12.03 -15.30 0.88
N LEU A 177 11.16 -16.17 0.34
CA LEU A 177 10.20 -16.92 1.15
C LEU A 177 10.90 -17.87 2.13
N ALA A 178 12.04 -18.45 1.76
CA ALA A 178 12.78 -19.36 2.62
C ALA A 178 13.26 -18.68 3.92
N GLY A 179 13.64 -17.40 3.83
CA GLY A 179 14.06 -16.59 4.98
C GLY A 179 12.90 -15.94 5.78
N ALA A 180 11.67 -16.03 5.30
CA ALA A 180 10.53 -15.43 5.98
C ALA A 180 10.16 -16.21 7.27
N PRO A 181 9.53 -15.54 8.27
CA PRO A 181 9.06 -16.18 9.49
C PRO A 181 8.14 -17.38 9.23
N ALA A 182 8.21 -18.39 10.10
CA ALA A 182 7.39 -19.60 9.96
C ALA A 182 5.88 -19.30 9.90
N ALA A 183 5.41 -18.32 10.66
CA ALA A 183 4.02 -17.89 10.65
C ALA A 183 3.60 -17.39 9.24
N PHE A 184 4.42 -16.58 8.58
CA PHE A 184 4.14 -16.10 7.23
C PHE A 184 4.12 -17.26 6.21
N ARG A 185 5.06 -18.20 6.29
CA ARG A 185 5.06 -19.38 5.42
C ARG A 185 3.81 -20.25 5.62
N ALA A 186 3.32 -20.34 6.86
CA ALA A 186 2.06 -21.03 7.16
C ALA A 186 0.85 -20.32 6.54
N GLU A 187 0.83 -18.98 6.52
CA GLU A 187 -0.24 -18.22 5.83
C GLU A 187 -0.23 -18.46 4.32
N VAL A 188 0.96 -18.53 3.69
CA VAL A 188 1.08 -18.88 2.28
C VAL A 188 0.49 -20.27 2.02
N ALA A 189 0.86 -21.27 2.82
CA ALA A 189 0.34 -22.63 2.71
C ALA A 189 -1.18 -22.69 2.93
N ALA A 190 -1.72 -21.92 3.86
CA ALA A 190 -3.16 -21.81 4.08
C ALA A 190 -3.90 -21.19 2.88
N ALA A 191 -3.32 -20.21 2.21
CA ALA A 191 -3.88 -19.63 0.98
C ALA A 191 -3.86 -20.63 -0.18
N GLU A 192 -2.81 -21.44 -0.32
CA GLU A 192 -2.73 -22.54 -1.30
C GLU A 192 -3.79 -23.62 -1.03
N ALA A 193 -3.99 -24.00 0.23
CA ALA A 193 -5.02 -24.97 0.61
C ALA A 193 -6.43 -24.49 0.22
N ARG A 194 -6.76 -23.22 0.49
CA ARG A 194 -8.04 -22.62 0.07
C ARG A 194 -8.24 -22.62 -1.44
N LEU A 195 -7.17 -22.34 -2.19
CA LEU A 195 -7.21 -22.42 -3.65
C LEU A 195 -7.53 -23.83 -4.12
N ALA A 196 -6.92 -24.85 -3.52
CA ALA A 196 -7.18 -26.26 -3.85
C ALA A 196 -8.61 -26.70 -3.50
N GLU A 197 -9.15 -26.26 -2.38
CA GLU A 197 -10.54 -26.53 -1.97
C GLU A 197 -11.55 -25.89 -2.92
N SER A 198 -11.30 -24.69 -3.38
CA SER A 198 -12.20 -23.96 -4.28
C SER A 198 -12.19 -24.50 -5.73
N ALA A 199 -11.33 -25.45 -6.04
CA ALA A 199 -11.24 -26.11 -7.35
C ALA A 199 -12.07 -27.40 -7.45
N LYS A 200 -12.62 -27.86 -6.32
CA LYS A 200 -13.52 -29.03 -6.22
C LYS A 200 -14.98 -28.63 -6.43
#